data_332584a6e2434218950e37b86ccccae7
#
_entry.id   332584a6e2434218950e37b86ccccae7
#
_cell.length_a   1.000
_cell.length_b   1.000
_cell.length_c   1.000
_cell.angle_alpha   90.00
_cell.angle_beta   90.00
_cell.angle_gamma   90.00
#
_symmetry.space_group_name_H-M   'P 1'
#
loop_
_entity.id
_entity.type
_entity.pdbx_description
1 polymer ?
#
loop_
_entity_poly.entity_id
_entity_poly.type
_entity_poly.pdbx_seq_one_letter_code
_entity_poly.pdbx_strand_id
1 'polypeptide(L)'
;MKYRTLLLPLALAACAHSPDVTNPAPSSSASTAAVASSTSTSGTAILSQYHWQLNNAIDSQGTRIDALFVRPDRPLQLDFSADRLNVVNSCNNLGTAYSIRKGRMQIGSMVSTMMACADPNLAALDDAISQRLRGSVSVNLLARGNAPSLQLVTDNGDTLSFTGVPTAQTRFGSPGETAFLEVAPQTVPCNHPLIPNRQCLLVRERHFDEQGLPTGTPGEWQPLNQDIEGYSHAPGIRNVLRVKRFTVNNPPADGSSVAYVLDIVVESEKVGQ
;
A
#
# COMPACT_ATOMS: atom_id res chain seq x y z
N MET A 1 -19.42 -3.88 -66.17
CA MET A 1 -20.64 -3.70 -66.96
C MET A 1 -21.80 -3.31 -66.05
N LYS A 2 -22.41 -2.22 -66.39
CA LYS A 2 -23.72 -1.63 -66.08
C LYS A 2 -23.87 -0.89 -64.72
N TYR A 3 -23.75 0.42 -64.88
CA TYR A 3 -24.31 1.51 -64.08
C TYR A 3 -25.82 1.43 -63.93
N ARG A 4 -26.36 1.87 -62.78
CA ARG A 4 -27.66 2.57 -62.79
C ARG A 4 -27.78 3.52 -61.58
N THR A 5 -27.65 4.74 -61.88
CA THR A 5 -28.01 5.96 -61.17
C THR A 5 -29.53 6.07 -61.04
N LEU A 6 -30.11 6.50 -59.96
CA LEU A 6 -31.37 7.27 -59.95
C LEU A 6 -31.47 8.24 -58.79
N LEU A 7 -31.99 9.36 -59.17
CA LEU A 7 -32.03 10.69 -58.61
C LEU A 7 -33.05 10.94 -57.46
N LEU A 8 -32.76 12.05 -56.74
CA LEU A 8 -33.60 12.80 -55.77
C LEU A 8 -35.03 13.13 -56.28
N PRO A 9 -35.97 13.58 -55.36
CA PRO A 9 -36.04 15.03 -55.19
C PRO A 9 -36.29 15.56 -53.75
N LEU A 10 -35.86 16.85 -53.60
CA LEU A 10 -36.16 17.82 -52.57
C LEU A 10 -37.66 18.16 -52.51
N ALA A 11 -38.15 18.48 -51.28
CA ALA A 11 -39.26 19.39 -51.12
C ALA A 11 -39.07 20.24 -49.83
N LEU A 12 -38.86 21.51 -50.03
CA LEU A 12 -38.98 22.60 -49.04
C LEU A 12 -40.46 22.95 -48.84
N ALA A 13 -40.83 23.21 -47.59
CA ALA A 13 -41.93 24.16 -47.32
C ALA A 13 -41.71 24.79 -45.94
N ALA A 14 -41.47 26.11 -45.93
CA ALA A 14 -41.51 26.99 -44.80
C ALA A 14 -42.94 27.47 -44.53
N CYS A 15 -43.29 27.84 -43.29
CA CYS A 15 -43.90 29.08 -42.87
C CYS A 15 -44.28 29.08 -41.38
N ALA A 16 -43.77 30.04 -40.73
CA ALA A 16 -44.02 30.80 -39.55
C ALA A 16 -45.45 30.94 -39.02
N HIS A 17 -45.59 31.00 -37.68
CA HIS A 17 -46.25 32.08 -36.90
C HIS A 17 -46.26 31.75 -35.42
N SER A 18 -45.68 32.65 -34.59
CA SER A 18 -46.01 32.80 -33.16
C SER A 18 -47.23 33.77 -33.08
N PRO A 19 -47.96 33.99 -31.96
CA PRO A 19 -47.49 34.02 -30.56
C PRO A 19 -48.49 33.49 -29.51
N ASP A 20 -48.06 33.57 -28.26
CA ASP A 20 -48.71 33.92 -26.98
C ASP A 20 -48.91 32.85 -25.91
N VAL A 21 -48.11 33.05 -24.91
CA VAL A 21 -48.31 33.14 -23.44
C VAL A 21 -49.35 32.21 -22.81
N THR A 22 -48.86 31.25 -22.03
CA THR A 22 -49.21 31.07 -20.60
C THR A 22 -48.30 30.05 -19.96
N ASN A 23 -47.68 30.50 -18.89
CA ASN A 23 -46.85 29.66 -17.99
C ASN A 23 -47.74 28.82 -17.08
N PRO A 24 -47.44 27.57 -16.79
CA PRO A 24 -47.29 27.17 -15.41
C PRO A 24 -46.02 26.32 -15.17
N ALA A 25 -45.54 26.41 -13.98
CA ALA A 25 -44.36 26.00 -13.25
C ALA A 25 -43.75 24.62 -13.55
N PRO A 26 -42.44 24.46 -13.23
CA PRO A 26 -41.66 23.29 -13.60
C PRO A 26 -41.92 22.11 -12.66
N SER A 27 -42.32 21.00 -13.21
CA SER A 27 -42.17 19.69 -12.53
C SER A 27 -40.75 19.24 -12.59
N SER A 28 -40.05 19.37 -11.46
CA SER A 28 -38.73 18.83 -11.23
C SER A 28 -38.78 17.30 -11.28
N SER A 29 -38.48 16.73 -12.43
CA SER A 29 -38.11 15.32 -12.52
C SER A 29 -36.63 15.24 -12.15
N ALA A 30 -36.37 14.95 -10.88
CA ALA A 30 -35.04 14.63 -10.39
C ALA A 30 -34.50 13.39 -11.08
N SER A 31 -33.56 13.58 -11.99
CA SER A 31 -32.70 12.49 -12.48
C SER A 31 -31.76 12.04 -11.36
N THR A 32 -32.23 11.09 -10.55
CA THR A 32 -31.42 10.39 -9.55
C THR A 32 -30.98 9.06 -10.13
N ALA A 33 -30.01 9.08 -11.01
CA ALA A 33 -29.33 7.84 -11.40
C ALA A 33 -28.00 8.18 -12.10
N ALA A 34 -26.92 8.26 -11.36
CA ALA A 34 -25.55 7.94 -11.78
C ALA A 34 -24.48 8.40 -10.77
N VAL A 35 -24.57 7.98 -9.51
CA VAL A 35 -23.50 8.23 -8.53
C VAL A 35 -22.94 6.93 -7.93
N ALA A 36 -23.44 5.77 -8.33
CA ALA A 36 -23.10 4.50 -7.68
C ALA A 36 -21.92 3.72 -8.30
N SER A 37 -21.33 4.18 -9.40
CA SER A 37 -20.27 3.39 -10.08
C SER A 37 -18.84 3.93 -9.90
N SER A 38 -18.66 5.13 -9.42
CA SER A 38 -17.31 5.74 -9.23
C SER A 38 -16.70 5.47 -7.85
N THR A 39 -17.47 5.03 -6.88
CA THR A 39 -17.00 4.85 -5.49
C THR A 39 -16.15 3.59 -5.29
N SER A 40 -16.37 2.55 -6.07
CA SER A 40 -15.68 1.27 -5.90
C SER A 40 -14.22 1.31 -6.37
N THR A 41 -13.94 1.93 -7.51
CA THR A 41 -12.57 2.01 -8.06
C THR A 41 -11.71 3.00 -7.29
N SER A 42 -12.27 4.12 -6.84
CA SER A 42 -11.55 5.10 -6.01
C SER A 42 -11.22 4.56 -4.62
N GLY A 43 -12.11 3.78 -4.01
CA GLY A 43 -11.88 3.18 -2.69
C GLY A 43 -10.76 2.15 -2.70
N THR A 44 -10.69 1.30 -3.71
CA THR A 44 -9.61 0.29 -3.84
C THR A 44 -8.25 0.95 -4.07
N ALA A 45 -8.19 2.03 -4.86
CA ALA A 45 -6.97 2.79 -5.10
C ALA A 45 -6.42 3.43 -3.81
N ILE A 46 -7.29 3.92 -2.91
CA ILE A 46 -6.88 4.50 -1.64
C ILE A 46 -6.30 3.43 -0.70
N LEU A 47 -6.85 2.22 -0.69
CA LEU A 47 -6.38 1.16 0.21
C LEU A 47 -4.89 0.84 -0.01
N SER A 48 -4.40 0.83 -1.24
CA SER A 48 -3.01 0.53 -1.56
C SER A 48 -2.03 1.70 -1.33
N GLN A 49 -2.54 2.89 -1.03
CA GLN A 49 -1.72 4.07 -0.73
C GLN A 49 -1.23 4.12 0.72
N TYR A 50 -1.79 3.28 1.59
CA TYR A 50 -1.52 3.33 3.03
C TYR A 50 -1.23 1.94 3.59
N HIS A 51 -0.34 1.89 4.58
CA HIS A 51 -0.23 0.84 5.57
C HIS A 51 -1.31 1.08 6.62
N TRP A 52 -2.20 0.12 6.82
CA TRP A 52 -3.34 0.26 7.73
C TRP A 52 -3.01 -0.37 9.07
N GLN A 53 -2.66 0.45 10.06
CA GLN A 53 -2.28 0.02 11.40
C GLN A 53 -3.47 -0.05 12.33
N LEU A 54 -3.68 -1.20 12.98
CA LEU A 54 -4.77 -1.41 13.92
C LEU A 54 -4.62 -0.49 15.13
N ASN A 55 -5.62 0.35 15.38
CA ASN A 55 -5.66 1.24 16.51
C ASN A 55 -6.76 0.91 17.52
N ASN A 56 -7.85 0.26 17.08
CA ASN A 56 -8.91 -0.21 17.94
C ASN A 56 -9.57 -1.48 17.37
N ALA A 57 -10.01 -2.36 18.26
CA ALA A 57 -10.81 -3.53 17.93
C ALA A 57 -11.78 -3.83 19.07
N ILE A 58 -13.06 -3.94 18.75
CA ILE A 58 -14.11 -4.26 19.69
C ILE A 58 -15.00 -5.38 19.13
N ASP A 59 -15.50 -6.22 20.00
CA ASP A 59 -16.49 -7.23 19.65
C ASP A 59 -17.90 -6.64 19.48
N SER A 60 -18.87 -7.48 19.15
CA SER A 60 -20.27 -7.07 18.97
C SER A 60 -20.94 -6.52 20.22
N GLN A 61 -20.32 -6.69 21.41
CA GLN A 61 -20.80 -6.16 22.69
C GLN A 61 -20.06 -4.88 23.10
N GLY A 62 -19.12 -4.40 22.29
CA GLY A 62 -18.30 -3.22 22.56
C GLY A 62 -17.09 -3.50 23.45
N THR A 63 -16.79 -4.77 23.75
CA THR A 63 -15.62 -5.15 24.55
C THR A 63 -14.36 -5.18 23.66
N ARG A 64 -13.26 -4.67 24.20
CA ARG A 64 -11.98 -4.66 23.49
C ARG A 64 -11.48 -6.09 23.21
N ILE A 65 -10.96 -6.33 22.02
CA ILE A 65 -10.40 -7.61 21.61
C ILE A 65 -8.87 -7.58 21.85
N ASP A 66 -8.46 -7.81 23.09
CA ASP A 66 -7.05 -7.69 23.51
C ASP A 66 -6.10 -8.64 22.76
N ALA A 67 -6.59 -9.78 22.29
CA ALA A 67 -5.82 -10.73 21.49
C ALA A 67 -5.24 -10.14 20.18
N LEU A 68 -5.74 -8.98 19.73
CA LEU A 68 -5.22 -8.25 18.57
C LEU A 68 -4.15 -7.20 18.90
N PHE A 69 -3.83 -6.98 20.18
CA PHE A 69 -2.92 -5.94 20.65
C PHE A 69 -1.69 -6.48 21.39
N VAL A 70 -1.15 -7.61 20.92
CA VAL A 70 -0.01 -8.30 21.53
C VAL A 70 1.28 -7.47 21.48
N ARG A 71 1.43 -6.63 20.46
CA ARG A 71 2.64 -5.81 20.24
C ARG A 71 2.28 -4.33 20.10
N PRO A 72 2.30 -3.55 21.19
CA PRO A 72 1.95 -2.12 21.14
C PRO A 72 2.92 -1.29 20.30
N ASP A 73 4.20 -1.67 20.28
CA ASP A 73 5.29 -1.04 19.51
C ASP A 73 5.22 -1.34 17.99
N ARG A 74 4.56 -2.43 17.63
CA ARG A 74 4.39 -2.88 16.23
C ARG A 74 2.96 -3.38 16.01
N PRO A 75 2.00 -2.46 15.87
CA PRO A 75 0.60 -2.82 15.74
C PRO A 75 0.37 -3.71 14.51
N LEU A 76 -0.63 -4.58 14.59
CA LEU A 76 -1.09 -5.36 13.46
C LEU A 76 -1.37 -4.43 12.28
N GLN A 77 -0.91 -4.80 11.09
CA GLN A 77 -1.01 -3.96 9.91
C GLN A 77 -1.62 -4.74 8.74
N LEU A 78 -2.46 -4.07 7.97
CA LEU A 78 -3.00 -4.56 6.71
C LEU A 78 -2.37 -3.78 5.55
N ASP A 79 -1.85 -4.51 4.58
CA ASP A 79 -1.30 -3.96 3.33
C ASP A 79 -2.11 -4.48 2.14
N PHE A 80 -2.62 -3.56 1.35
CA PHE A 80 -3.41 -3.86 0.16
C PHE A 80 -2.62 -3.59 -1.11
N SER A 81 -2.68 -4.52 -2.05
CA SER A 81 -2.13 -4.34 -3.40
C SER A 81 -3.07 -4.99 -4.41
N ALA A 82 -3.44 -4.28 -5.48
CA ALA A 82 -4.34 -4.77 -6.51
C ALA A 82 -5.52 -5.61 -5.94
N ASP A 83 -5.39 -6.92 -5.94
CA ASP A 83 -6.37 -7.91 -5.48
C ASP A 83 -5.90 -8.71 -4.25
N ARG A 84 -4.79 -8.30 -3.61
CA ARG A 84 -4.19 -9.01 -2.48
C ARG A 84 -4.19 -8.18 -1.20
N LEU A 85 -4.53 -8.85 -0.12
CA LEU A 85 -4.42 -8.37 1.26
C LEU A 85 -3.34 -9.17 1.97
N ASN A 86 -2.39 -8.45 2.57
CA ASN A 86 -1.38 -9.02 3.46
C ASN A 86 -1.59 -8.50 4.88
N VAL A 87 -1.44 -9.38 5.85
CA VAL A 87 -1.40 -9.03 7.27
C VAL A 87 0.04 -9.18 7.74
N VAL A 88 0.59 -8.13 8.30
CA VAL A 88 1.97 -8.09 8.80
C VAL A 88 2.02 -7.69 10.27
N ASN A 89 3.15 -7.85 10.90
CA ASN A 89 3.38 -7.62 12.32
C ASN A 89 2.68 -8.63 13.25
N SER A 90 2.24 -9.77 12.73
CA SER A 90 1.85 -10.95 13.50
C SER A 90 3.00 -11.95 13.59
N CYS A 91 2.77 -13.19 13.98
CA CYS A 91 3.79 -14.25 13.99
C CYS A 91 4.24 -14.55 12.56
N ASN A 92 3.27 -14.90 11.73
CA ASN A 92 3.48 -15.27 10.34
C ASN A 92 3.06 -14.14 9.39
N ASN A 93 3.58 -14.17 8.17
CA ASN A 93 3.02 -13.37 7.10
C ASN A 93 1.76 -14.07 6.59
N LEU A 94 0.62 -13.40 6.72
CA LEU A 94 -0.66 -13.91 6.24
C LEU A 94 -1.01 -13.19 4.93
N GLY A 95 -1.44 -13.94 3.93
CA GLY A 95 -1.80 -13.38 2.63
C GLY A 95 -3.07 -14.00 2.07
N THR A 96 -3.88 -13.21 1.38
CA THR A 96 -5.11 -13.68 0.73
C THR A 96 -5.49 -12.79 -0.45
N ALA A 97 -6.34 -13.31 -1.32
CA ALA A 97 -7.02 -12.48 -2.31
C ALA A 97 -8.23 -11.78 -1.69
N TYR A 98 -8.54 -10.59 -2.18
CA TYR A 98 -9.75 -9.87 -1.80
C TYR A 98 -10.42 -9.21 -3.00
N SER A 99 -11.69 -8.89 -2.86
CA SER A 99 -12.42 -8.03 -3.80
C SER A 99 -13.44 -7.18 -3.05
N ILE A 100 -13.75 -5.99 -3.56
CA ILE A 100 -14.75 -5.10 -2.95
C ILE A 100 -15.91 -4.91 -3.91
N ARG A 101 -17.12 -5.17 -3.42
CA ARG A 101 -18.37 -4.95 -4.15
C ARG A 101 -19.42 -4.36 -3.22
N LYS A 102 -20.02 -3.25 -3.61
CA LYS A 102 -21.11 -2.59 -2.86
C LYS A 102 -20.79 -2.36 -1.38
N GLY A 103 -19.58 -1.87 -1.09
CA GLY A 103 -19.15 -1.57 0.29
C GLY A 103 -18.82 -2.79 1.16
N ARG A 104 -18.79 -3.99 0.57
CA ARG A 104 -18.35 -5.22 1.24
C ARG A 104 -17.10 -5.77 0.60
N MET A 105 -16.14 -6.14 1.43
CA MET A 105 -14.91 -6.81 1.04
C MET A 105 -15.12 -8.32 1.20
N GLN A 106 -14.96 -9.05 0.11
CA GLN A 106 -14.87 -10.51 0.12
C GLN A 106 -13.42 -10.89 0.30
N ILE A 107 -13.12 -11.66 1.32
CA ILE A 107 -11.77 -12.08 1.70
C ILE A 107 -11.69 -13.59 1.54
N GLY A 108 -10.70 -14.05 0.79
CA GLY A 108 -10.45 -15.46 0.55
C GLY A 108 -9.85 -16.18 1.76
N SER A 109 -9.52 -17.45 1.58
CA SER A 109 -8.78 -18.21 2.59
C SER A 109 -7.38 -17.64 2.75
N MET A 110 -6.95 -17.42 3.99
CA MET A 110 -5.60 -16.95 4.30
C MET A 110 -4.57 -18.07 4.11
N VAL A 111 -3.47 -17.72 3.46
CA VAL A 111 -2.26 -18.52 3.37
C VAL A 111 -1.25 -17.92 4.35
N SER A 112 -0.58 -18.76 5.11
CA SER A 112 0.36 -18.37 6.17
C SER A 112 1.74 -18.97 5.92
N THR A 113 2.80 -18.25 6.24
CA THR A 113 4.11 -18.85 6.44
C THR A 113 4.06 -19.75 7.69
N MET A 114 5.01 -20.68 7.83
CA MET A 114 5.07 -21.60 8.96
C MET A 114 6.31 -21.30 9.82
N MET A 115 6.34 -20.10 10.41
CA MET A 115 7.39 -19.76 11.36
C MET A 115 7.01 -20.21 12.77
N ALA A 116 7.96 -20.74 13.52
CA ALA A 116 7.79 -20.99 14.94
C ALA A 116 8.06 -19.69 15.71
N CYS A 117 7.03 -19.13 16.33
CA CYS A 117 7.19 -17.96 17.20
C CYS A 117 7.39 -18.41 18.65
N ALA A 118 8.41 -17.85 19.29
CA ALA A 118 8.71 -18.13 20.68
C ALA A 118 7.61 -17.62 21.64
N ASP A 119 6.92 -16.53 21.26
CA ASP A 119 5.80 -15.99 22.02
C ASP A 119 4.47 -16.65 21.56
N PRO A 120 3.81 -17.43 22.40
CA PRO A 120 2.54 -18.07 22.08
C PRO A 120 1.41 -17.08 21.78
N ASN A 121 1.47 -15.84 22.34
CA ASN A 121 0.47 -14.82 22.05
C ASN A 121 0.55 -14.33 20.61
N LEU A 122 1.75 -14.34 20.00
CA LEU A 122 1.90 -14.02 18.57
C LEU A 122 1.29 -15.10 17.66
N ALA A 123 1.41 -16.38 18.03
CA ALA A 123 0.73 -17.44 17.30
C ALA A 123 -0.80 -17.33 17.42
N ALA A 124 -1.30 -17.01 18.62
CA ALA A 124 -2.72 -16.76 18.87
C ALA A 124 -3.24 -15.53 18.11
N LEU A 125 -2.40 -14.52 17.87
CA LEU A 125 -2.74 -13.34 17.07
C LEU A 125 -3.03 -13.72 15.61
N ASP A 126 -2.24 -14.63 15.01
CA ASP A 126 -2.49 -15.10 13.64
C ASP A 126 -3.88 -15.73 13.51
N ASP A 127 -4.27 -16.56 14.45
CA ASP A 127 -5.60 -17.17 14.47
C ASP A 127 -6.70 -16.14 14.71
N ALA A 128 -6.50 -15.24 15.67
CA ALA A 128 -7.47 -14.22 16.03
C ALA A 128 -7.81 -13.29 14.87
N ILE A 129 -6.81 -12.86 14.09
CA ILE A 129 -7.03 -12.00 12.93
C ILE A 129 -7.57 -12.78 11.72
N SER A 130 -7.06 -14.01 11.48
CA SER A 130 -7.51 -14.83 10.36
C SER A 130 -8.98 -15.21 10.47
N GLN A 131 -9.47 -15.48 11.69
CA GLN A 131 -10.89 -15.76 11.93
C GLN A 131 -11.79 -14.56 11.61
N ARG A 132 -11.33 -13.33 11.93
CA ARG A 132 -12.10 -12.10 11.72
C ARG A 132 -12.08 -11.60 10.28
N LEU A 133 -10.98 -11.84 9.58
CA LEU A 133 -10.85 -11.46 8.16
C LEU A 133 -11.28 -12.60 7.21
N ARG A 134 -12.09 -13.56 7.68
CA ARG A 134 -12.63 -14.62 6.83
C ARG A 134 -13.99 -14.23 6.25
N GLY A 135 -14.20 -14.49 4.96
CA GLY A 135 -15.51 -14.33 4.32
C GLY A 135 -15.77 -12.89 3.92
N SER A 136 -16.85 -12.29 4.40
CA SER A 136 -17.30 -10.97 3.97
C SER A 136 -17.31 -9.98 5.12
N VAL A 137 -16.66 -8.83 4.95
CA VAL A 137 -16.67 -7.74 5.93
C VAL A 137 -17.20 -6.46 5.29
N SER A 138 -17.92 -5.65 6.06
CA SER A 138 -18.31 -4.31 5.62
C SER A 138 -17.12 -3.36 5.72
N VAL A 139 -16.93 -2.51 4.72
CA VAL A 139 -15.81 -1.57 4.63
C VAL A 139 -16.32 -0.15 4.73
N ASN A 140 -15.80 0.59 5.68
CA ASN A 140 -16.02 2.02 5.82
C ASN A 140 -14.66 2.73 5.78
N LEU A 141 -14.42 3.50 4.71
CA LEU A 141 -13.18 4.22 4.47
C LEU A 141 -13.45 5.73 4.58
N LEU A 142 -12.80 6.38 5.52
CA LEU A 142 -12.84 7.81 5.71
C LEU A 142 -11.49 8.42 5.32
N ALA A 143 -11.40 8.88 4.08
CA ALA A 143 -10.19 9.47 3.50
C ALA A 143 -10.13 10.99 3.75
N ARG A 144 -10.38 11.44 4.99
CA ARG A 144 -10.37 12.85 5.35
C ARG A 144 -9.26 13.15 6.35
N GLY A 145 -8.59 14.31 6.18
CA GLY A 145 -7.51 14.76 7.06
C GLY A 145 -6.17 14.09 6.76
N ASN A 146 -5.22 14.30 7.67
CA ASN A 146 -3.82 13.86 7.51
C ASN A 146 -3.62 12.35 7.75
N ALA A 147 -4.57 11.68 8.38
CA ALA A 147 -4.53 10.26 8.65
C ALA A 147 -5.90 9.64 8.32
N PRO A 148 -6.06 9.01 7.16
CA PRO A 148 -7.31 8.34 6.81
C PRO A 148 -7.57 7.17 7.76
N SER A 149 -8.84 6.82 7.95
CA SER A 149 -9.25 5.69 8.75
C SER A 149 -9.98 4.65 7.92
N LEU A 150 -9.71 3.39 8.21
CA LEU A 150 -10.39 2.22 7.65
C LEU A 150 -11.07 1.47 8.79
N GLN A 151 -12.35 1.21 8.63
CA GLN A 151 -13.11 0.38 9.57
C GLN A 151 -13.65 -0.85 8.83
N LEU A 152 -13.38 -2.01 9.39
CA LEU A 152 -13.90 -3.29 8.92
C LEU A 152 -14.87 -3.82 9.96
N VAL A 153 -16.10 -4.15 9.54
CA VAL A 153 -17.11 -4.76 10.42
C VAL A 153 -17.39 -6.16 9.89
N THR A 154 -17.14 -7.14 10.73
CA THR A 154 -17.33 -8.56 10.42
C THR A 154 -18.80 -8.95 10.49
N ASP A 155 -19.16 -10.12 9.97
CA ASP A 155 -20.55 -10.60 9.99
C ASP A 155 -21.04 -10.94 11.41
N ASN A 156 -20.14 -11.22 12.35
CA ASN A 156 -20.50 -11.41 13.78
C ASN A 156 -20.54 -10.10 14.57
N GLY A 157 -20.31 -8.96 13.94
CA GLY A 157 -20.42 -7.64 14.55
C GLY A 157 -19.12 -7.09 15.16
N ASP A 158 -18.00 -7.83 15.09
CA ASP A 158 -16.71 -7.28 15.53
C ASP A 158 -16.30 -6.12 14.63
N THR A 159 -15.79 -5.06 15.24
CA THR A 159 -15.35 -3.85 14.55
C THR A 159 -13.86 -3.64 14.72
N LEU A 160 -13.12 -3.64 13.61
CA LEU A 160 -11.68 -3.39 13.55
C LEU A 160 -11.44 -2.01 12.94
N SER A 161 -10.77 -1.14 13.64
CA SER A 161 -10.47 0.24 13.20
C SER A 161 -8.96 0.42 13.00
N PHE A 162 -8.60 1.00 11.87
CA PHE A 162 -7.21 1.18 11.45
C PHE A 162 -6.95 2.65 11.11
N THR A 163 -5.73 3.08 11.34
CA THR A 163 -5.20 4.37 10.88
C THR A 163 -4.28 4.13 9.69
N GLY A 164 -4.45 4.91 8.63
CA GLY A 164 -3.58 4.85 7.44
C GLY A 164 -2.29 5.62 7.65
N VAL A 165 -1.15 4.92 7.48
CA VAL A 165 0.19 5.50 7.38
C VAL A 165 0.60 5.49 5.91
N PRO A 166 0.94 6.63 5.29
CA PRO A 166 1.24 6.66 3.86
C PRO A 166 2.39 5.69 3.51
N THR A 167 2.21 4.90 2.44
CA THR A 167 3.31 4.09 1.89
C THR A 167 4.43 4.98 1.36
N ALA A 168 5.61 4.43 1.17
CA ALA A 168 6.73 5.17 0.57
C ALA A 168 6.35 5.72 -0.83
N GLN A 169 5.64 4.94 -1.64
CA GLN A 169 5.12 5.40 -2.94
C GLN A 169 4.20 6.61 -2.80
N THR A 170 3.33 6.63 -1.81
CA THR A 170 2.43 7.76 -1.54
C THR A 170 3.21 8.99 -1.05
N ARG A 171 4.18 8.79 -0.14
CA ARG A 171 5.02 9.90 0.40
C ARG A 171 5.88 10.56 -0.65
N PHE A 172 6.50 9.77 -1.53
CA PHE A 172 7.42 10.27 -2.55
C PHE A 172 6.75 10.52 -3.91
N GLY A 173 5.48 10.14 -4.09
CA GLY A 173 4.71 10.38 -5.31
C GLY A 173 5.16 9.56 -6.52
N SER A 174 5.92 8.49 -6.31
CA SER A 174 6.42 7.59 -7.37
C SER A 174 6.52 6.15 -6.87
N PRO A 175 6.51 5.13 -7.74
CA PRO A 175 6.68 3.73 -7.34
C PRO A 175 8.09 3.39 -6.83
N GLY A 176 9.03 4.34 -6.95
CA GLY A 176 10.45 4.10 -6.67
C GLY A 176 11.10 3.18 -7.70
N GLU A 177 12.39 3.30 -7.83
CA GLU A 177 13.22 2.44 -8.67
C GLU A 177 13.75 1.26 -7.85
N THR A 178 13.69 0.05 -8.39
CA THR A 178 14.28 -1.11 -7.73
C THR A 178 15.79 -1.07 -7.87
N ALA A 179 16.50 -1.14 -6.74
CA ALA A 179 17.96 -1.24 -6.70
C ALA A 179 18.37 -2.36 -5.73
N PHE A 180 19.57 -2.86 -5.89
CA PHE A 180 20.14 -3.85 -4.99
C PHE A 180 21.40 -3.27 -4.37
N LEU A 181 21.47 -3.30 -3.04
CA LEU A 181 22.61 -2.83 -2.26
C LEU A 181 23.18 -3.98 -1.45
N GLU A 182 24.46 -4.25 -1.63
CA GLU A 182 25.20 -5.10 -0.71
C GLU A 182 25.74 -4.23 0.43
N VAL A 183 25.43 -4.62 1.66
CA VAL A 183 25.84 -3.94 2.89
C VAL A 183 26.93 -4.77 3.54
N ALA A 184 28.08 -4.12 3.80
CA ALA A 184 29.22 -4.75 4.47
C ALA A 184 28.88 -5.14 5.92
N PRO A 185 29.59 -6.13 6.50
CA PRO A 185 29.34 -6.58 7.88
C PRO A 185 29.73 -5.53 8.94
N GLN A 186 30.48 -4.50 8.55
CA GLN A 186 30.92 -3.43 9.45
C GLN A 186 30.52 -2.07 8.89
N THR A 187 30.26 -1.14 9.80
CA THR A 187 30.09 0.28 9.48
C THR A 187 31.44 0.97 9.39
N VAL A 188 31.48 2.13 8.75
CA VAL A 188 32.69 2.98 8.64
C VAL A 188 32.39 4.39 9.13
N PRO A 189 33.39 5.10 9.68
CA PRO A 189 33.25 6.52 9.98
C PRO A 189 32.92 7.30 8.70
N CYS A 190 31.98 8.24 8.82
CA CYS A 190 31.60 9.09 7.70
C CYS A 190 31.42 10.54 8.18
N ASN A 191 31.57 11.48 7.25
CA ASN A 191 31.33 12.88 7.52
C ASN A 191 29.84 13.17 7.50
N HIS A 192 29.32 13.67 8.60
CA HIS A 192 27.95 14.16 8.68
C HIS A 192 27.94 15.57 9.28
N PRO A 193 27.31 16.56 8.65
CA PRO A 193 27.40 17.95 9.09
C PRO A 193 26.91 18.20 10.52
N LEU A 194 25.95 17.40 10.97
CA LEU A 194 25.30 17.58 12.28
C LEU A 194 25.65 16.50 13.32
N ILE A 195 26.26 15.38 12.92
CA ILE A 195 26.53 14.24 13.81
C ILE A 195 28.03 13.90 13.76
N PRO A 196 28.83 14.36 14.74
CA PRO A 196 30.24 14.00 14.84
C PRO A 196 30.40 12.48 14.98
N ASN A 197 31.41 11.92 14.32
CA ASN A 197 31.77 10.49 14.39
C ASN A 197 30.65 9.53 14.01
N ARG A 198 29.73 9.96 13.13
CA ARG A 198 28.68 9.08 12.62
C ARG A 198 29.29 7.83 12.01
N GLN A 199 28.70 6.69 12.32
CA GLN A 199 28.97 5.41 11.66
C GLN A 199 27.96 5.23 10.51
N CYS A 200 28.47 5.07 9.30
CA CYS A 200 27.66 4.86 8.10
C CYS A 200 27.73 3.41 7.64
N LEU A 201 26.67 2.95 7.01
CA LEU A 201 26.70 1.69 6.28
C LEU A 201 27.73 1.81 5.15
N LEU A 202 28.55 0.79 4.96
CA LEU A 202 29.40 0.65 3.80
C LEU A 202 28.65 -0.20 2.79
N VAL A 203 28.33 0.36 1.63
CA VAL A 203 27.47 -0.28 0.64
C VAL A 203 28.11 -0.28 -0.74
N ARG A 204 27.68 -1.23 -1.57
CA ARG A 204 27.94 -1.22 -3.02
C ARG A 204 26.72 -1.69 -3.80
N GLU A 205 26.56 -1.23 -5.04
CA GLU A 205 25.49 -1.67 -5.91
C GLU A 205 25.76 -3.09 -6.42
N ARG A 206 24.67 -3.86 -6.54
CA ARG A 206 24.63 -5.18 -7.17
C ARG A 206 23.62 -5.16 -8.28
N HIS A 207 23.86 -5.99 -9.30
CA HIS A 207 22.96 -6.14 -10.44
C HIS A 207 22.52 -7.60 -10.55
N PHE A 208 21.26 -7.79 -10.91
CA PHE A 208 20.64 -9.10 -11.09
C PHE A 208 19.83 -9.07 -12.38
N ASP A 209 19.77 -10.21 -13.07
CA ASP A 209 18.89 -10.38 -14.23
C ASP A 209 17.44 -10.66 -13.82
N GLU A 210 16.58 -10.85 -14.83
CA GLU A 210 15.16 -11.16 -14.61
C GLU A 210 14.93 -12.51 -13.91
N GLN A 211 15.91 -13.40 -13.96
CA GLN A 211 15.89 -14.70 -13.27
C GLN A 211 16.43 -14.61 -11.83
N GLY A 212 16.92 -13.43 -11.43
CA GLY A 212 17.49 -13.20 -10.10
C GLY A 212 18.94 -13.68 -9.94
N LEU A 213 19.63 -13.93 -11.05
CA LEU A 213 21.05 -14.30 -11.03
C LEU A 213 21.93 -13.04 -11.03
N PRO A 214 23.04 -13.04 -10.25
CA PRO A 214 23.96 -11.90 -10.24
C PRO A 214 24.55 -11.66 -11.62
N THR A 215 24.57 -10.39 -12.07
CA THR A 215 25.14 -9.97 -13.36
C THR A 215 26.12 -8.84 -13.17
N GLY A 216 27.07 -8.74 -14.09
CA GLY A 216 28.05 -7.65 -14.09
C GLY A 216 29.02 -7.71 -12.91
N THR A 217 29.81 -6.65 -12.78
CA THR A 217 30.74 -6.47 -11.67
C THR A 217 30.05 -5.67 -10.57
N PRO A 218 30.16 -6.06 -9.29
CA PRO A 218 29.69 -5.23 -8.19
C PRO A 218 30.31 -3.83 -8.25
N GLY A 219 29.54 -2.83 -7.85
CA GLY A 219 30.04 -1.46 -7.74
C GLY A 219 31.12 -1.31 -6.68
N GLU A 220 31.71 -0.12 -6.63
CA GLU A 220 32.70 0.22 -5.60
C GLU A 220 32.03 0.38 -4.23
N TRP A 221 32.74 -0.01 -3.17
CA TRP A 221 32.30 0.21 -1.80
C TRP A 221 32.33 1.70 -1.46
N GLN A 222 31.21 2.21 -0.96
CA GLN A 222 31.08 3.61 -0.55
C GLN A 222 30.27 3.76 0.74
N PRO A 223 30.58 4.74 1.59
CA PRO A 223 29.77 5.06 2.75
C PRO A 223 28.40 5.59 2.31
N LEU A 224 27.33 5.08 2.90
CA LEU A 224 25.99 5.60 2.72
C LEU A 224 25.65 6.55 3.86
N ASN A 225 25.56 7.85 3.55
CA ASN A 225 25.37 8.91 4.55
C ASN A 225 23.94 9.00 5.10
N GLN A 226 23.04 8.17 4.62
CA GLN A 226 21.63 8.12 5.04
C GLN A 226 21.25 6.71 5.46
N ASP A 227 20.17 6.61 6.22
CA ASP A 227 19.62 5.33 6.63
C ASP A 227 18.79 4.71 5.48
N ILE A 228 18.70 3.39 5.49
CA ILE A 228 17.73 2.66 4.65
C ILE A 228 16.51 2.40 5.52
N GLU A 229 15.39 3.04 5.21
CA GLU A 229 14.15 2.88 5.96
C GLU A 229 13.71 1.42 6.00
N GLY A 230 13.39 0.91 7.17
CA GLY A 230 13.00 -0.50 7.37
C GLY A 230 14.17 -1.47 7.52
N TYR A 231 15.42 -1.02 7.39
CA TYR A 231 16.60 -1.85 7.58
C TYR A 231 17.33 -1.52 8.89
N SER A 232 17.71 -2.56 9.62
CA SER A 232 18.55 -2.47 10.81
C SER A 232 19.80 -3.31 10.59
N HIS A 233 20.97 -2.66 10.64
CA HIS A 233 22.25 -3.32 10.48
C HIS A 233 22.65 -4.10 11.73
N ALA A 234 23.03 -5.37 11.55
CA ALA A 234 23.61 -6.21 12.59
C ALA A 234 25.14 -6.34 12.34
N PRO A 235 26.01 -5.95 13.27
CA PRO A 235 27.44 -6.09 13.10
C PRO A 235 27.86 -7.55 12.85
N GLY A 236 28.78 -7.75 11.92
CA GLY A 236 29.24 -9.08 11.51
C GLY A 236 28.32 -9.80 10.51
N ILE A 237 27.24 -9.17 10.09
CA ILE A 237 26.33 -9.72 9.08
C ILE A 237 26.45 -8.91 7.79
N ARG A 238 26.82 -9.59 6.70
CA ARG A 238 26.72 -9.07 5.33
C ARG A 238 25.30 -9.30 4.83
N ASN A 239 24.71 -8.28 4.22
CA ASN A 239 23.40 -8.43 3.60
C ASN A 239 23.43 -7.99 2.13
N VAL A 240 22.58 -8.60 1.29
CA VAL A 240 22.18 -8.03 0.02
C VAL A 240 20.69 -7.65 0.14
N LEU A 241 20.42 -6.38 -0.07
CA LEU A 241 19.10 -5.80 0.09
C LEU A 241 18.53 -5.45 -1.29
N ARG A 242 17.28 -5.83 -1.54
CA ARG A 242 16.48 -5.18 -2.57
C ARG A 242 15.81 -3.97 -1.92
N VAL A 243 16.02 -2.80 -2.48
CA VAL A 243 15.48 -1.55 -1.97
C VAL A 243 14.69 -0.82 -3.06
N LYS A 244 13.79 0.04 -2.64
CA LYS A 244 13.19 1.05 -3.50
C LYS A 244 13.91 2.36 -3.30
N ARG A 245 14.44 2.93 -4.39
CA ARG A 245 15.10 4.22 -4.46
C ARG A 245 14.12 5.28 -4.92
N PHE A 246 13.92 6.31 -4.13
CA PHE A 246 13.00 7.40 -4.41
C PHE A 246 13.75 8.72 -4.55
N THR A 247 13.29 9.57 -5.45
CA THR A 247 13.72 10.96 -5.50
C THR A 247 12.94 11.74 -4.45
N VAL A 248 13.66 12.48 -3.60
CA VAL A 248 13.07 13.38 -2.61
C VAL A 248 12.93 14.75 -3.22
N ASN A 249 11.70 15.19 -3.46
CA ASN A 249 11.41 16.52 -3.95
C ASN A 249 11.58 17.54 -2.81
N ASN A 250 12.36 18.59 -3.04
CA ASN A 250 12.65 19.66 -2.05
C ASN A 250 13.25 19.10 -0.73
N PRO A 251 14.39 18.41 -0.80
CA PRO A 251 15.04 17.94 0.42
C PRO A 251 15.47 19.15 1.29
N PRO A 252 15.57 18.98 2.63
CA PRO A 252 16.20 19.97 3.48
C PRO A 252 17.62 20.31 2.97
N ALA A 253 18.16 21.47 3.35
CA ALA A 253 19.44 21.96 2.86
C ALA A 253 20.59 20.94 3.05
N ASP A 254 20.56 20.17 4.14
CA ASP A 254 21.55 19.13 4.47
C ASP A 254 21.01 17.71 4.22
N GLY A 255 19.83 17.59 3.60
CA GLY A 255 19.16 16.31 3.34
C GLY A 255 19.55 15.69 2.01
N SER A 256 19.50 14.38 1.94
CA SER A 256 19.68 13.65 0.67
C SER A 256 18.51 13.89 -0.28
N SER A 257 18.82 14.08 -1.57
CA SER A 257 17.83 14.07 -2.65
C SER A 257 17.32 12.68 -3.02
N VAL A 258 17.82 11.64 -2.35
CA VAL A 258 17.43 10.24 -2.56
C VAL A 258 17.04 9.63 -1.22
N ALA A 259 15.99 8.81 -1.20
CA ALA A 259 15.62 7.97 -0.07
C ALA A 259 15.63 6.49 -0.49
N TYR A 260 16.08 5.64 0.42
CA TYR A 260 16.05 4.19 0.25
C TYR A 260 15.06 3.58 1.25
N VAL A 261 14.20 2.71 0.76
CA VAL A 261 13.25 1.94 1.57
C VAL A 261 13.48 0.46 1.31
N LEU A 262 13.67 -0.31 2.36
CA LEU A 262 13.85 -1.76 2.26
C LEU A 262 12.59 -2.40 1.67
N ASP A 263 12.78 -3.21 0.64
CA ASP A 263 11.75 -4.09 0.11
C ASP A 263 11.92 -5.50 0.72
N ILE A 264 13.12 -6.08 0.58
CA ILE A 264 13.42 -7.41 1.16
C ILE A 264 14.94 -7.58 1.35
N VAL A 265 15.34 -8.36 2.35
CA VAL A 265 16.69 -8.89 2.48
C VAL A 265 16.80 -10.13 1.59
N VAL A 266 17.60 -10.02 0.53
CA VAL A 266 17.79 -11.10 -0.48
C VAL A 266 18.79 -12.14 0.02
N GLU A 267 19.90 -11.67 0.59
CA GLU A 267 20.95 -12.51 1.15
C GLU A 267 21.34 -12.02 2.54
N SER A 268 21.64 -12.94 3.42
CA SER A 268 22.20 -12.66 4.75
C SER A 268 23.27 -13.69 5.08
N GLU A 269 24.48 -13.22 5.37
CA GLU A 269 25.63 -14.07 5.66
C GLU A 269 26.37 -13.57 6.89
N LYS A 270 26.59 -14.45 7.85
CA LYS A 270 27.46 -14.17 8.98
C LYS A 270 28.92 -14.30 8.52
N VAL A 271 29.62 -13.18 8.51
CA VAL A 271 31.04 -13.16 8.18
C VAL A 271 31.83 -13.41 9.47
N GLY A 272 32.62 -14.49 9.50
CA GLY A 272 33.46 -14.80 10.64
C GLY A 272 34.42 -13.65 10.96
N GLN A 273 34.62 -13.41 12.24
CA GLN A 273 35.69 -12.55 12.75
C GLN A 273 37.03 -13.19 12.54
#